data_2197844d77325f5d3876337c8a8e55ea
#
_entry.id   2197844d77325f5d3876337c8a8e55ea
#
_cell.length_a   1.000
_cell.length_b   1.000
_cell.length_c   1.000
_cell.angle_alpha   90.00
_cell.angle_beta   90.00
_cell.angle_gamma   90.00
#
_symmetry.space_group_name_H-M   'P 1'
#
loop_
_entity.id
_entity.type
_entity.pdbx_description
1 polymer ?
#
loop_
_entity_poly.entity_id
_entity_poly.type
_entity_poly.pdbx_seq_one_letter_code
_entity_poly.pdbx_strand_id
1 'polypeptide(L)'
;MPFSLGQRAGQLVSAYHRYVQRLLYLPFDQLHRDYGALKSADPDVDLIAMVESNQMITGRNWHPARLHFLISAARHFAAALQNEGFTVDYRKAPTIIAGLASIQSDHGQLPVICTEPSSFRQHQLLQSLGASFVANDFFLTPRPLFEEWAATQKNYLMESFYRAQRIRLGILVTDGSPTGGSWNYDKDNRLPPPKKYDGPPYLEHSQDEIDKQVAEELGYTPSTTWATTRAGALAQLRNFIDHHFGEFGPLEDAMTTDNWALHHSLLSPYLNNGLLHPQEVVDAAIAAFDTGAIPIESCEGFIRQLIGWREYVNGMYWHLGPDYRDSNHLNATRQLLPLFTDPAKTSMNCIKQTVTDIGSRAWVHHIPRLMLLSNLALITGTNPQQFLDWMRETFIDAADWVMVPNVIGMGIYADGGQMMTKPYAAGGAYISRMSNYCKGCEYNPKLRTGETACPFTTLYWDFLDRHQDKFAGNHRMRQQLFGLNRLADLPELRVRAQEVLSGLDRGEI
;
A
#
# COMPACT_ATOMS: atom_id res chain seq x y z
N MET A 1 -38.13 -2.16 -74.00
CA MET A 1 -37.63 -0.93 -73.40
C MET A 1 -38.63 -0.43 -72.45
N PRO A 2 -38.29 -0.32 -71.17
CA PRO A 2 -37.99 1.01 -70.57
C PRO A 2 -36.82 0.97 -69.63
N PHE A 3 -36.24 2.14 -69.38
CA PHE A 3 -35.08 2.46 -68.57
C PHE A 3 -35.28 2.29 -67.09
N SER A 4 -34.31 1.68 -66.40
CA SER A 4 -34.20 1.71 -64.97
C SER A 4 -33.19 2.77 -64.53
N LEU A 5 -33.63 3.76 -63.75
CA LEU A 5 -32.79 4.72 -63.03
C LEU A 5 -32.54 4.18 -61.65
N GLY A 6 -31.32 3.69 -61.39
CA GLY A 6 -30.84 3.37 -60.07
C GLY A 6 -30.37 4.64 -59.35
N GLN A 7 -31.10 5.06 -58.32
CA GLN A 7 -30.67 6.07 -57.37
C GLN A 7 -29.70 5.45 -56.38
N ARG A 8 -28.42 5.88 -56.45
CA ARG A 8 -27.47 5.69 -55.39
C ARG A 8 -27.76 6.71 -54.28
N ALA A 9 -28.36 6.27 -53.22
CA ALA A 9 -28.38 7.01 -51.96
C ALA A 9 -26.97 6.93 -51.33
N GLY A 10 -26.18 7.98 -51.56
CA GLY A 10 -24.93 8.19 -50.82
C GLY A 10 -25.29 8.55 -49.38
N GLN A 11 -25.03 7.65 -48.47
CA GLN A 11 -24.95 7.99 -47.04
C GLN A 11 -23.75 8.91 -46.86
N LEU A 12 -23.99 10.21 -46.72
CA LEU A 12 -23.06 11.17 -46.16
C LEU A 12 -22.93 10.81 -44.64
N VAL A 13 -21.94 10.01 -44.33
CA VAL A 13 -21.41 9.93 -42.98
C VAL A 13 -20.69 11.23 -42.73
N SER A 14 -21.37 12.19 -42.15
CA SER A 14 -20.77 13.40 -41.61
C SER A 14 -19.81 12.99 -40.51
N ALA A 15 -18.53 12.85 -40.85
CA ALA A 15 -17.46 12.79 -39.86
C ALA A 15 -17.38 14.19 -39.22
N TYR A 16 -18.13 14.38 -38.14
CA TYR A 16 -17.84 15.47 -37.20
C TYR A 16 -16.42 15.21 -36.67
N HIS A 17 -15.42 15.86 -37.22
CA HIS A 17 -14.13 15.98 -36.54
C HIS A 17 -14.38 16.79 -35.29
N ARG A 18 -14.49 16.07 -34.13
CA ARG A 18 -14.47 16.71 -32.82
C ARG A 18 -13.19 17.53 -32.74
N TYR A 19 -13.31 18.83 -32.52
CA TYR A 19 -12.16 19.71 -32.39
C TYR A 19 -11.58 19.57 -30.99
N VAL A 20 -10.72 18.56 -30.81
CA VAL A 20 -10.03 18.30 -29.55
C VAL A 20 -9.12 19.50 -29.24
N GLN A 21 -9.23 20.03 -28.01
CA GLN A 21 -8.50 21.22 -27.57
C GLN A 21 -7.46 20.94 -26.47
N ARG A 22 -7.67 19.88 -25.69
CA ARG A 22 -6.83 19.54 -24.54
C ARG A 22 -6.54 18.04 -24.52
N LEU A 23 -5.36 17.67 -24.04
CA LEU A 23 -4.96 16.29 -23.79
C LEU A 23 -4.91 16.05 -22.29
N LEU A 24 -5.79 15.20 -21.79
CA LEU A 24 -5.80 14.79 -20.39
C LEU A 24 -5.02 13.48 -20.25
N TYR A 25 -3.85 13.55 -19.62
CA TYR A 25 -3.05 12.36 -19.31
C TYR A 25 -3.53 11.72 -18.01
N LEU A 26 -3.88 10.44 -18.07
CA LEU A 26 -4.31 9.63 -16.94
C LEU A 26 -3.26 8.56 -16.61
N PRO A 27 -2.56 8.67 -15.48
CA PRO A 27 -1.73 7.60 -14.96
C PRO A 27 -2.59 6.48 -14.35
N PHE A 28 -2.00 5.28 -14.22
CA PHE A 28 -2.72 4.07 -13.76
C PHE A 28 -3.02 4.03 -12.25
N ASP A 29 -2.70 5.09 -11.53
CA ASP A 29 -3.02 5.29 -10.11
C ASP A 29 -4.07 6.39 -9.85
N GLN A 30 -4.81 6.82 -10.90
CA GLN A 30 -5.84 7.87 -10.83
C GLN A 30 -7.09 7.49 -11.64
N LEU A 31 -7.56 6.24 -11.50
CA LEU A 31 -8.64 5.65 -12.31
C LEU A 31 -10.03 5.94 -11.72
N HIS A 32 -10.45 7.21 -11.67
CA HIS A 32 -11.76 7.62 -11.20
C HIS A 32 -12.36 8.75 -12.03
N ARG A 33 -13.65 8.62 -12.39
CA ARG A 33 -14.34 9.57 -13.28
C ARG A 33 -14.57 10.94 -12.63
N ASP A 34 -14.85 10.97 -11.33
CA ASP A 34 -15.37 12.15 -10.63
C ASP A 34 -14.27 12.94 -9.88
N TYR A 35 -12.99 12.57 -10.06
CA TYR A 35 -11.87 13.20 -9.36
C TYR A 35 -10.75 13.59 -10.32
N GLY A 36 -9.89 14.50 -9.85
CA GLY A 36 -8.74 14.99 -10.59
C GLY A 36 -9.12 15.68 -11.89
N ALA A 37 -8.29 15.53 -12.91
CA ALA A 37 -8.47 16.14 -14.21
C ALA A 37 -9.74 15.68 -14.94
N LEU A 38 -10.22 14.46 -14.66
CA LEU A 38 -11.44 13.92 -15.26
C LEU A 38 -12.73 14.56 -14.72
N LYS A 39 -12.71 15.14 -13.52
CA LYS A 39 -13.88 15.75 -12.90
C LYS A 39 -14.56 16.80 -13.78
N SER A 40 -13.77 17.57 -14.51
CA SER A 40 -14.24 18.63 -15.44
C SER A 40 -14.02 18.28 -16.92
N ALA A 41 -13.79 17.01 -17.24
CA ALA A 41 -13.55 16.57 -18.59
C ALA A 41 -14.85 16.54 -19.43
N ASP A 42 -14.73 17.02 -20.67
CA ASP A 42 -15.81 17.10 -21.64
C ASP A 42 -15.45 16.21 -22.86
N PRO A 43 -16.29 15.20 -23.20
CA PRO A 43 -16.04 14.32 -24.33
C PRO A 43 -15.92 15.02 -25.69
N ASP A 44 -16.46 16.23 -25.85
CA ASP A 44 -16.44 16.96 -27.12
C ASP A 44 -15.14 17.74 -27.35
N VAL A 45 -14.37 18.02 -26.29
CA VAL A 45 -13.16 18.86 -26.37
C VAL A 45 -11.90 18.21 -25.82
N ASP A 46 -12.02 17.13 -25.03
CA ASP A 46 -10.90 16.50 -24.36
C ASP A 46 -10.52 15.15 -25.00
N LEU A 47 -9.22 15.01 -25.28
CA LEU A 47 -8.60 13.73 -25.61
C LEU A 47 -8.03 13.11 -24.35
N ILE A 48 -8.42 11.88 -24.05
CA ILE A 48 -7.83 11.13 -22.93
C ILE A 48 -6.61 10.35 -23.43
N ALA A 49 -5.46 10.58 -22.82
CA ALA A 49 -4.22 9.85 -23.10
C ALA A 49 -3.87 8.90 -21.96
N MET A 50 -3.70 7.63 -22.26
CA MET A 50 -3.22 6.61 -21.34
C MET A 50 -2.03 5.87 -21.94
N VAL A 51 -0.92 5.75 -21.21
CA VAL A 51 0.31 5.16 -21.74
C VAL A 51 0.73 3.94 -20.93
N GLU A 52 0.65 2.78 -21.55
CA GLU A 52 1.22 1.52 -21.06
C GLU A 52 2.68 1.45 -21.48
N SER A 53 3.60 1.83 -20.60
CA SER A 53 5.01 1.91 -20.94
C SER A 53 5.77 0.62 -20.66
N ASN A 54 6.62 0.18 -21.59
CA ASN A 54 7.49 -0.96 -21.40
C ASN A 54 8.41 -0.76 -20.17
N GLN A 55 8.89 0.47 -19.96
CA GLN A 55 9.70 0.79 -18.77
C GLN A 55 8.95 0.54 -17.45
N MET A 56 7.63 0.75 -17.41
CA MET A 56 6.81 0.42 -16.24
C MET A 56 6.77 -1.10 -16.05
N ILE A 57 6.64 -1.88 -17.13
CA ILE A 57 6.47 -3.33 -17.08
C ILE A 57 7.79 -4.04 -16.77
N THR A 58 8.88 -3.67 -17.44
CA THR A 58 10.16 -4.40 -17.41
C THR A 58 11.24 -3.72 -16.56
N GLY A 59 10.99 -2.53 -16.06
CA GLY A 59 11.99 -1.72 -15.35
C GLY A 59 12.39 -2.23 -13.97
N ARG A 60 11.67 -3.22 -13.44
CA ARG A 60 11.89 -3.85 -12.14
C ARG A 60 11.34 -5.28 -12.14
N ASN A 61 11.65 -6.03 -11.08
CA ASN A 61 11.15 -7.39 -10.87
C ASN A 61 9.76 -7.38 -10.20
N TRP A 62 8.79 -6.75 -10.87
CA TRP A 62 7.44 -6.64 -10.35
C TRP A 62 6.77 -8.00 -10.14
N HIS A 63 6.04 -8.15 -9.04
CA HIS A 63 5.16 -9.29 -8.89
C HIS A 63 4.11 -9.28 -10.02
N PRO A 64 3.90 -10.40 -10.75
CA PRO A 64 3.03 -10.42 -11.94
C PRO A 64 1.56 -10.07 -11.61
N ALA A 65 1.06 -10.43 -10.43
CA ALA A 65 -0.28 -10.03 -9.98
C ALA A 65 -0.45 -8.50 -9.93
N ARG A 66 0.60 -7.77 -9.55
CA ARG A 66 0.58 -6.30 -9.54
C ARG A 66 0.49 -5.72 -10.95
N LEU A 67 1.29 -6.22 -11.89
CA LEU A 67 1.24 -5.78 -13.29
C LEU A 67 -0.13 -6.10 -13.91
N HIS A 68 -0.62 -7.33 -13.72
CA HIS A 68 -1.93 -7.74 -14.18
C HIS A 68 -3.02 -6.80 -13.66
N PHE A 69 -3.06 -6.54 -12.35
CA PHE A 69 -4.04 -5.66 -11.74
C PHE A 69 -3.99 -4.23 -12.32
N LEU A 70 -2.82 -3.61 -12.41
CA LEU A 70 -2.68 -2.23 -12.87
C LEU A 70 -3.03 -2.08 -14.36
N ILE A 71 -2.58 -3.00 -15.20
CA ILE A 71 -2.82 -2.93 -16.65
C ILE A 71 -4.29 -3.26 -16.97
N SER A 72 -4.84 -4.31 -16.37
CA SER A 72 -6.26 -4.66 -16.56
C SER A 72 -7.17 -3.52 -16.08
N ALA A 73 -6.93 -2.96 -14.90
CA ALA A 73 -7.72 -1.85 -14.40
C ALA A 73 -7.65 -0.62 -15.32
N ALA A 74 -6.47 -0.29 -15.84
CA ALA A 74 -6.31 0.82 -16.79
C ALA A 74 -7.04 0.57 -18.11
N ARG A 75 -6.99 -0.66 -18.67
CA ARG A 75 -7.71 -1.01 -19.91
C ARG A 75 -9.23 -1.01 -19.72
N HIS A 76 -9.74 -1.54 -18.58
CA HIS A 76 -11.15 -1.46 -18.23
C HIS A 76 -11.62 -0.01 -18.10
N PHE A 77 -10.83 0.83 -17.44
CA PHE A 77 -11.17 2.23 -17.26
C PHE A 77 -11.17 2.99 -18.59
N ALA A 78 -10.20 2.73 -19.49
CA ALA A 78 -10.19 3.25 -20.84
C ALA A 78 -11.47 2.87 -21.62
N ALA A 79 -11.88 1.60 -21.56
CA ALA A 79 -13.12 1.13 -22.21
C ALA A 79 -14.38 1.79 -21.59
N ALA A 80 -14.41 1.99 -20.28
CA ALA A 80 -15.51 2.71 -19.62
C ALA A 80 -15.61 4.16 -20.12
N LEU A 81 -14.50 4.90 -20.20
CA LEU A 81 -14.48 6.26 -20.72
C LEU A 81 -14.90 6.35 -22.21
N GLN A 82 -14.51 5.35 -23.02
CA GLN A 82 -14.98 5.26 -24.41
C GLN A 82 -16.50 5.06 -24.47
N ASN A 83 -17.07 4.23 -23.62
CA ASN A 83 -18.52 4.02 -23.51
C ASN A 83 -19.27 5.28 -23.04
N GLU A 84 -18.62 6.18 -22.28
CA GLU A 84 -19.12 7.51 -21.92
C GLU A 84 -19.00 8.53 -23.05
N GLY A 85 -18.38 8.15 -24.18
CA GLY A 85 -18.22 8.98 -25.37
C GLY A 85 -16.91 9.75 -25.47
N PHE A 86 -15.96 9.54 -24.57
CA PHE A 86 -14.62 10.13 -24.68
C PHE A 86 -13.83 9.51 -25.82
N THR A 87 -13.03 10.34 -26.51
CA THR A 87 -11.93 9.83 -27.34
C THR A 87 -10.77 9.46 -26.44
N VAL A 88 -10.41 8.17 -26.41
CA VAL A 88 -9.31 7.64 -25.57
C VAL A 88 -8.20 7.11 -26.48
N ASP A 89 -7.01 7.70 -26.41
CA ASP A 89 -5.80 7.17 -27.03
C ASP A 89 -5.02 6.37 -25.96
N TYR A 90 -5.26 5.05 -25.94
CA TYR A 90 -4.54 4.10 -25.10
C TYR A 90 -3.36 3.54 -25.88
N ARG A 91 -2.13 3.87 -25.47
CA ARG A 91 -0.94 3.59 -26.28
C ARG A 91 0.11 2.78 -25.52
N LYS A 92 0.58 1.69 -26.15
CA LYS A 92 1.79 0.98 -25.73
C LYS A 92 3.02 1.71 -26.26
N ALA A 93 3.99 2.02 -25.40
CA ALA A 93 5.18 2.78 -25.77
C ALA A 93 6.40 2.36 -24.93
N PRO A 94 7.65 2.64 -25.38
CA PRO A 94 8.85 2.36 -24.58
C PRO A 94 8.84 3.07 -23.23
N THR A 95 8.41 4.34 -23.21
CA THR A 95 8.31 5.19 -22.01
C THR A 95 7.06 6.04 -22.05
N ILE A 96 6.64 6.60 -20.89
CA ILE A 96 5.55 7.58 -20.83
C ILE A 96 5.84 8.77 -21.75
N ILE A 97 7.08 9.28 -21.75
CA ILE A 97 7.50 10.41 -22.62
C ILE A 97 7.28 10.07 -24.09
N ALA A 98 7.76 8.93 -24.54
CA ALA A 98 7.62 8.52 -25.93
C ALA A 98 6.14 8.34 -26.34
N GLY A 99 5.32 7.78 -25.43
CA GLY A 99 3.90 7.62 -25.67
C GLY A 99 3.17 8.96 -25.81
N LEU A 100 3.38 9.87 -24.87
CA LEU A 100 2.77 11.20 -24.91
C LEU A 100 3.24 12.02 -26.14
N ALA A 101 4.53 11.99 -26.46
CA ALA A 101 5.06 12.66 -27.66
C ALA A 101 4.43 12.12 -28.97
N SER A 102 4.23 10.80 -29.04
CA SER A 102 3.57 10.18 -30.18
C SER A 102 2.08 10.59 -30.27
N ILE A 103 1.36 10.60 -29.16
CA ILE A 103 -0.04 11.06 -29.10
C ILE A 103 -0.13 12.53 -29.54
N GLN A 104 0.74 13.40 -29.02
CA GLN A 104 0.77 14.81 -29.42
C GLN A 104 1.10 15.00 -30.92
N SER A 105 1.96 14.16 -31.48
CA SER A 105 2.26 14.19 -32.93
C SER A 105 1.03 13.88 -33.78
N ASP A 106 0.23 12.90 -33.35
CA ASP A 106 -0.96 12.45 -34.09
C ASP A 106 -2.15 13.42 -33.94
N HIS A 107 -2.25 14.11 -32.78
CA HIS A 107 -3.37 14.98 -32.43
C HIS A 107 -3.05 16.49 -32.40
N GLY A 108 -1.84 16.92 -32.83
CA GLY A 108 -1.51 18.33 -33.04
C GLY A 108 -1.03 19.10 -31.82
N GLN A 109 -0.04 18.59 -31.07
CA GLN A 109 0.68 19.32 -29.99
C GLN A 109 -0.24 19.97 -28.93
N LEU A 110 -1.27 19.25 -28.52
CA LEU A 110 -2.23 19.70 -27.52
C LEU A 110 -1.54 19.94 -26.16
N PRO A 111 -1.98 20.95 -25.37
CA PRO A 111 -1.50 21.14 -24.01
C PRO A 111 -1.84 19.91 -23.15
N VAL A 112 -0.84 19.37 -22.47
CA VAL A 112 -1.01 18.23 -21.56
C VAL A 112 -1.48 18.73 -20.21
N ILE A 113 -2.60 18.20 -19.75
CA ILE A 113 -3.16 18.44 -18.43
C ILE A 113 -3.24 17.09 -17.71
N CYS A 114 -2.89 17.05 -16.43
CA CYS A 114 -3.07 15.85 -15.60
C CYS A 114 -3.35 16.23 -14.15
N THR A 115 -3.90 15.31 -13.39
CA THR A 115 -3.94 15.46 -11.95
C THR A 115 -2.51 15.41 -11.40
N GLU A 116 -2.21 16.22 -10.42
CA GLU A 116 -0.90 16.22 -9.78
C GLU A 116 -0.51 14.81 -9.33
N PRO A 117 0.64 14.27 -9.80
CA PRO A 117 1.03 12.89 -9.53
C PRO A 117 1.27 12.60 -8.06
N SER A 118 1.08 11.32 -7.68
CA SER A 118 1.28 10.85 -6.31
C SER A 118 2.74 10.51 -5.98
N SER A 119 3.70 10.74 -6.89
CA SER A 119 5.12 10.50 -6.64
C SER A 119 6.01 11.62 -7.17
N PHE A 120 7.12 11.92 -6.47
CA PHE A 120 8.12 12.91 -6.90
C PHE A 120 8.65 12.63 -8.30
N ARG A 121 8.99 11.38 -8.57
CA ARG A 121 9.53 10.98 -9.88
C ARG A 121 8.58 11.31 -11.03
N GLN A 122 7.31 10.97 -10.88
CA GLN A 122 6.31 11.22 -11.92
C GLN A 122 5.98 12.71 -12.03
N HIS A 123 5.92 13.41 -10.89
CA HIS A 123 5.74 14.85 -10.87
C HIS A 123 6.84 15.57 -11.65
N GLN A 124 8.11 15.29 -11.36
CA GLN A 124 9.26 15.86 -12.07
C GLN A 124 9.23 15.51 -13.56
N LEU A 125 8.91 14.25 -13.90
CA LEU A 125 8.80 13.81 -15.28
C LEU A 125 7.77 14.63 -16.06
N LEU A 126 6.54 14.74 -15.58
CA LEU A 126 5.46 15.44 -16.26
C LEU A 126 5.70 16.96 -16.29
N GLN A 127 6.27 17.51 -15.23
CA GLN A 127 6.68 18.91 -15.19
C GLN A 127 7.73 19.21 -16.27
N SER A 128 8.69 18.33 -16.50
CA SER A 128 9.71 18.48 -17.55
C SER A 128 9.14 18.44 -18.98
N LEU A 129 7.94 17.85 -19.14
CA LEU A 129 7.19 17.83 -20.40
C LEU A 129 6.28 19.06 -20.58
N GLY A 130 6.27 19.99 -19.62
CA GLY A 130 5.40 21.17 -19.65
C GLY A 130 3.93 20.88 -19.33
N ALA A 131 3.65 19.75 -18.66
CA ALA A 131 2.28 19.43 -18.25
C ALA A 131 1.76 20.43 -17.21
N SER A 132 0.50 20.81 -17.31
CA SER A 132 -0.24 21.58 -16.32
C SER A 132 -0.93 20.64 -15.35
N PHE A 133 -0.88 20.97 -14.04
CA PHE A 133 -1.44 20.12 -13.01
C PHE A 133 -2.77 20.66 -12.47
N VAL A 134 -3.74 19.75 -12.34
CA VAL A 134 -4.93 19.93 -11.51
C VAL A 134 -4.60 19.37 -10.12
N ALA A 135 -5.12 20.00 -9.06
CA ALA A 135 -4.90 19.53 -7.69
C ALA A 135 -5.29 18.07 -7.52
N ASN A 136 -4.48 17.33 -6.76
CA ASN A 136 -4.75 15.92 -6.45
C ASN A 136 -5.78 15.82 -5.33
N ASP A 137 -7.01 15.50 -5.67
CA ASP A 137 -8.12 15.29 -4.73
C ASP A 137 -8.41 13.80 -4.44
N PHE A 138 -7.49 12.88 -4.82
CA PHE A 138 -7.51 11.47 -4.40
C PHE A 138 -7.09 11.26 -2.94
N PHE A 139 -6.72 12.34 -2.26
CA PHE A 139 -6.46 12.38 -0.82
C PHE A 139 -7.40 13.42 -0.17
N LEU A 140 -7.87 13.09 1.04
CA LEU A 140 -8.76 13.96 1.80
C LEU A 140 -8.04 15.15 2.44
N THR A 141 -6.71 15.09 2.49
CA THR A 141 -5.86 16.15 3.03
C THR A 141 -4.98 16.71 1.91
N PRO A 142 -5.33 17.88 1.33
CA PRO A 142 -4.47 18.58 0.39
C PRO A 142 -3.07 18.85 0.96
N ARG A 143 -2.04 18.81 0.12
CA ARG A 143 -0.64 19.03 0.55
C ARG A 143 -0.44 20.34 1.34
N PRO A 144 -0.96 21.51 0.90
CA PRO A 144 -0.81 22.74 1.67
C PRO A 144 -1.37 22.62 3.09
N LEU A 145 -2.51 21.95 3.26
CA LEU A 145 -3.13 21.76 4.56
C LEU A 145 -2.29 20.85 5.48
N PHE A 146 -1.63 19.83 4.93
CA PHE A 146 -0.70 19.03 5.70
C PHE A 146 0.52 19.85 6.15
N GLU A 147 1.09 20.67 5.25
CA GLU A 147 2.22 21.56 5.57
C GLU A 147 1.86 22.59 6.65
N GLU A 148 0.66 23.17 6.58
CA GLU A 148 0.14 24.07 7.63
C GLU A 148 0.09 23.36 8.99
N TRP A 149 -0.43 22.14 9.03
CA TRP A 149 -0.43 21.33 10.25
C TRP A 149 0.98 21.02 10.71
N ALA A 150 1.86 20.53 9.84
CA ALA A 150 3.24 20.15 10.15
C ALA A 150 4.04 21.32 10.72
N ALA A 151 3.85 22.53 10.19
CA ALA A 151 4.51 23.76 10.67
C ALA A 151 4.18 24.10 12.14
N THR A 152 3.06 23.60 12.66
CA THR A 152 2.66 23.78 14.06
C THR A 152 3.20 22.70 15.00
N GLN A 153 3.81 21.63 14.46
CA GLN A 153 4.20 20.48 15.26
C GLN A 153 5.68 20.52 15.65
N LYS A 154 5.96 20.20 16.91
CA LYS A 154 7.32 19.93 17.37
C LYS A 154 7.79 18.52 16.98
N ASN A 155 6.87 17.56 16.98
CA ASN A 155 7.06 16.18 16.57
C ASN A 155 5.85 15.76 15.73
N TYR A 156 6.07 15.08 14.64
CA TYR A 156 5.01 14.63 13.73
C TYR A 156 4.36 13.36 14.31
N LEU A 157 3.39 13.54 15.21
CA LEU A 157 2.66 12.40 15.80
C LEU A 157 1.39 12.13 15.01
N MET A 158 1.26 10.94 14.46
CA MET A 158 0.07 10.52 13.71
C MET A 158 -1.22 10.70 14.52
N GLU A 159 -1.21 10.42 15.80
CA GLU A 159 -2.36 10.61 16.70
C GLU A 159 -2.83 12.07 16.74
N SER A 160 -1.90 13.04 16.78
CA SER A 160 -2.24 14.47 16.76
C SER A 160 -2.81 14.89 15.40
N PHE A 161 -2.25 14.37 14.30
CA PHE A 161 -2.77 14.58 12.96
C PHE A 161 -4.18 14.00 12.81
N TYR A 162 -4.38 12.77 13.23
CA TYR A 162 -5.67 12.08 13.14
C TYR A 162 -6.78 12.82 13.89
N ARG A 163 -6.52 13.30 15.11
CA ARG A 163 -7.48 14.12 15.85
C ARG A 163 -7.85 15.40 15.09
N ALA A 164 -6.84 16.07 14.52
CA ALA A 164 -7.09 17.26 13.69
C ALA A 164 -7.96 16.92 12.47
N GLN A 165 -7.71 15.76 11.81
CA GLN A 165 -8.53 15.32 10.67
C GLN A 165 -9.96 14.96 11.08
N ARG A 166 -10.17 14.26 12.19
CA ARG A 166 -11.52 13.97 12.71
C ARG A 166 -12.33 15.24 12.93
N ILE A 167 -11.73 16.25 13.57
CA ILE A 167 -12.38 17.54 13.83
C ILE A 167 -12.66 18.26 12.50
N ARG A 168 -11.67 18.36 11.61
CA ARG A 168 -11.80 19.04 10.32
C ARG A 168 -12.89 18.45 9.43
N LEU A 169 -12.98 17.12 9.39
CA LEU A 169 -13.90 16.37 8.52
C LEU A 169 -15.26 16.10 9.20
N GLY A 170 -15.39 16.36 10.50
CA GLY A 170 -16.62 16.07 11.26
C GLY A 170 -16.87 14.55 11.44
N ILE A 171 -15.83 13.70 11.37
CA ILE A 171 -15.96 12.23 11.36
C ILE A 171 -15.80 11.71 12.80
N LEU A 172 -16.80 10.95 13.28
CA LEU A 172 -16.87 10.41 14.65
C LEU A 172 -16.63 11.48 15.73
N VAL A 173 -17.14 12.70 15.50
CA VAL A 173 -17.06 13.85 16.41
C VAL A 173 -18.46 14.44 16.58
N THR A 174 -18.86 14.66 17.85
CA THR A 174 -20.10 15.33 18.22
C THR A 174 -19.76 16.46 19.18
N ASP A 175 -20.14 17.69 18.84
CA ASP A 175 -19.87 18.90 19.65
C ASP A 175 -18.39 19.05 20.06
N GLY A 176 -17.47 18.76 19.12
CA GLY A 176 -16.02 18.83 19.34
C GLY A 176 -15.43 17.71 20.18
N SER A 177 -16.24 16.76 20.64
CA SER A 177 -15.83 15.60 21.43
C SER A 177 -15.88 14.31 20.60
N PRO A 178 -15.00 13.33 20.87
CA PRO A 178 -14.98 12.07 20.11
C PRO A 178 -16.23 11.25 20.42
N THR A 179 -16.88 10.71 19.38
CA THR A 179 -17.96 9.73 19.52
C THR A 179 -17.45 8.52 20.30
N GLY A 180 -18.26 8.04 21.25
CA GLY A 180 -17.88 6.94 22.15
C GLY A 180 -16.94 7.36 23.31
N GLY A 181 -16.57 8.65 23.43
CA GLY A 181 -15.79 9.20 24.55
C GLY A 181 -14.26 9.04 24.44
N SER A 182 -13.75 8.35 23.44
CA SER A 182 -12.30 8.16 23.22
C SER A 182 -11.86 8.55 21.81
N TRP A 183 -10.64 9.13 21.71
CA TRP A 183 -10.07 9.49 20.41
C TRP A 183 -9.56 8.27 19.63
N ASN A 184 -9.18 7.20 20.30
CA ASN A 184 -8.84 5.92 19.70
C ASN A 184 -9.18 4.74 20.62
N TYR A 185 -9.38 3.58 20.01
CA TYR A 185 -9.69 2.31 20.64
C TYR A 185 -8.60 1.26 20.40
N ASP A 186 -7.38 1.67 20.05
CA ASP A 186 -6.24 0.81 19.73
C ASP A 186 -5.93 -0.26 20.80
N LYS A 187 -6.27 -0.01 22.07
CA LYS A 187 -6.09 -1.00 23.15
C LYS A 187 -7.05 -2.17 23.04
N ASP A 188 -8.24 -1.93 22.51
CA ASP A 188 -9.30 -2.92 22.37
C ASP A 188 -9.12 -3.76 21.09
N ASN A 189 -8.30 -3.28 20.15
CA ASN A 189 -8.03 -3.85 18.83
C ASN A 189 -6.78 -4.75 18.78
N ARG A 190 -6.43 -5.45 19.87
CA ARG A 190 -5.22 -6.28 20.00
C ARG A 190 -5.49 -7.67 20.56
N LEU A 191 -6.61 -8.25 20.18
CA LEU A 191 -6.90 -9.63 20.56
C LEU A 191 -6.01 -10.61 19.80
N PRO A 192 -5.59 -11.72 20.42
CA PRO A 192 -4.91 -12.79 19.70
C PRO A 192 -5.87 -13.45 18.71
N PRO A 193 -5.34 -14.14 17.68
CA PRO A 193 -6.20 -14.86 16.74
C PRO A 193 -7.03 -15.92 17.45
N PRO A 194 -8.26 -16.21 16.97
CA PRO A 194 -9.07 -17.29 17.49
C PRO A 194 -8.34 -18.63 17.33
N LYS A 195 -8.69 -19.63 18.14
CA LYS A 195 -8.07 -20.97 18.08
C LYS A 195 -8.29 -21.65 16.73
N LYS A 196 -9.42 -21.37 16.11
CA LYS A 196 -9.82 -21.77 14.75
C LYS A 196 -10.56 -20.58 14.14
N TYR A 197 -10.20 -20.21 12.93
CA TYR A 197 -10.93 -19.21 12.17
C TYR A 197 -12.08 -19.90 11.40
N ASP A 198 -13.29 -19.42 11.61
CA ASP A 198 -14.51 -19.89 10.95
C ASP A 198 -15.35 -18.72 10.37
N GLY A 199 -14.70 -17.60 10.15
CA GLY A 199 -15.31 -16.41 9.58
C GLY A 199 -15.71 -16.57 8.10
N PRO A 200 -16.43 -15.57 7.54
CA PRO A 200 -16.93 -15.63 6.18
C PRO A 200 -15.79 -15.72 5.16
N PRO A 201 -16.05 -16.37 4.00
CA PRO A 201 -15.09 -16.42 2.91
C PRO A 201 -14.90 -15.02 2.31
N TYR A 202 -13.74 -14.79 1.70
CA TYR A 202 -13.50 -13.58 0.91
C TYR A 202 -14.18 -13.67 -0.46
N LEU A 203 -14.54 -12.48 -0.98
CA LEU A 203 -15.12 -12.37 -2.31
C LEU A 203 -14.10 -12.77 -3.38
N GLU A 204 -14.51 -13.62 -4.30
CA GLU A 204 -13.76 -13.93 -5.51
C GLU A 204 -14.30 -13.11 -6.68
N HIS A 205 -13.42 -12.67 -7.56
CA HIS A 205 -13.74 -11.85 -8.71
C HIS A 205 -13.54 -12.64 -10.01
N SER A 206 -14.54 -12.60 -10.89
CA SER A 206 -14.45 -13.23 -12.22
C SER A 206 -13.51 -12.45 -13.12
N GLN A 207 -12.85 -13.16 -14.01
CA GLN A 207 -11.95 -12.61 -15.03
C GLN A 207 -12.69 -12.53 -16.36
N ASP A 208 -12.64 -11.39 -17.04
CA ASP A 208 -13.20 -11.19 -18.37
C ASP A 208 -12.15 -11.30 -19.49
N GLU A 209 -12.48 -10.87 -20.70
CA GLU A 209 -11.57 -10.97 -21.84
C GLU A 209 -10.40 -10.02 -21.76
N ILE A 210 -10.54 -8.84 -21.13
CA ILE A 210 -9.43 -7.89 -20.92
C ILE A 210 -8.43 -8.51 -19.94
N ASP A 211 -8.92 -9.07 -18.83
CA ASP A 211 -8.08 -9.73 -17.83
C ASP A 211 -7.30 -10.90 -18.42
N LYS A 212 -7.95 -11.73 -19.21
CA LYS A 212 -7.33 -12.89 -19.88
C LYS A 212 -6.26 -12.46 -20.89
N GLN A 213 -6.54 -11.41 -21.68
CA GLN A 213 -5.58 -10.88 -22.64
C GLN A 213 -4.32 -10.34 -21.92
N VAL A 214 -4.49 -9.57 -20.83
CA VAL A 214 -3.37 -9.07 -20.04
C VAL A 214 -2.59 -10.23 -19.40
N ALA A 215 -3.28 -11.24 -18.90
CA ALA A 215 -2.65 -12.43 -18.34
C ALA A 215 -1.79 -13.18 -19.36
N GLU A 216 -2.29 -13.34 -20.58
CA GLU A 216 -1.55 -13.96 -21.69
C GLU A 216 -0.31 -13.13 -22.07
N GLU A 217 -0.46 -11.80 -22.21
CA GLU A 217 0.65 -10.89 -22.51
C GLU A 217 1.76 -10.93 -21.45
N LEU A 218 1.40 -11.14 -20.18
CA LEU A 218 2.35 -11.23 -19.07
C LEU A 218 2.87 -12.65 -18.79
N GLY A 219 2.33 -13.68 -19.45
CA GLY A 219 2.62 -15.07 -19.15
C GLY A 219 2.26 -15.45 -17.71
N TYR A 220 1.14 -14.92 -17.17
CA TYR A 220 0.71 -15.04 -15.79
C TYR A 220 -0.66 -15.71 -15.70
N THR A 221 -0.84 -16.56 -14.68
CA THR A 221 -2.16 -17.10 -14.34
C THR A 221 -2.77 -16.26 -13.21
N PRO A 222 -3.78 -15.44 -13.49
CA PRO A 222 -4.31 -14.50 -12.51
C PRO A 222 -5.09 -15.20 -11.40
N SER A 223 -5.00 -14.65 -10.20
CA SER A 223 -5.84 -15.03 -9.05
C SER A 223 -7.19 -14.32 -9.15
N THR A 224 -8.24 -14.96 -8.64
CA THR A 224 -9.59 -14.38 -8.47
C THR A 224 -9.68 -13.43 -7.27
N THR A 225 -8.58 -13.18 -6.57
CA THR A 225 -8.55 -12.36 -5.35
C THR A 225 -8.81 -10.86 -5.62
N TRP A 226 -8.36 -10.35 -6.76
CA TRP A 226 -8.36 -8.92 -7.05
C TRP A 226 -9.28 -8.54 -8.19
N ALA A 227 -10.19 -7.59 -7.92
CA ALA A 227 -11.01 -6.99 -8.96
C ALA A 227 -10.19 -6.02 -9.81
N THR A 228 -10.49 -5.93 -11.09
CA THR A 228 -9.84 -5.00 -12.03
C THR A 228 -10.79 -3.92 -12.53
N THR A 229 -12.01 -3.90 -12.02
CA THR A 229 -13.04 -2.92 -12.38
C THR A 229 -13.55 -2.17 -11.16
N ARG A 230 -14.09 -0.96 -11.37
CA ARG A 230 -14.75 -0.19 -10.31
C ARG A 230 -15.96 -0.95 -9.71
N ALA A 231 -16.73 -1.63 -10.52
CA ALA A 231 -17.87 -2.44 -10.05
C ALA A 231 -17.41 -3.54 -9.09
N GLY A 232 -16.30 -4.23 -9.41
CA GLY A 232 -15.68 -5.22 -8.54
C GLY A 232 -15.10 -4.62 -7.26
N ALA A 233 -14.46 -3.44 -7.34
CA ALA A 233 -13.94 -2.73 -6.17
C ALA A 233 -15.09 -2.31 -5.21
N LEU A 234 -16.21 -1.83 -5.73
CA LEU A 234 -17.42 -1.53 -4.95
C LEU A 234 -18.07 -2.80 -4.36
N ALA A 235 -18.02 -3.93 -5.06
CA ALA A 235 -18.47 -5.21 -4.52
C ALA A 235 -17.58 -5.66 -3.35
N GLN A 236 -16.25 -5.46 -3.44
CA GLN A 236 -15.33 -5.73 -2.33
C GLN A 236 -15.60 -4.82 -1.12
N LEU A 237 -15.89 -3.54 -1.33
CA LEU A 237 -16.28 -2.63 -0.25
C LEU A 237 -17.56 -3.11 0.45
N ARG A 238 -18.60 -3.46 -0.30
CA ARG A 238 -19.85 -4.02 0.27
C ARG A 238 -19.58 -5.31 1.05
N ASN A 239 -18.81 -6.25 0.46
CA ASN A 239 -18.45 -7.49 1.14
C ASN A 239 -17.74 -7.25 2.47
N PHE A 240 -16.82 -6.29 2.52
CA PHE A 240 -16.16 -5.92 3.78
C PHE A 240 -17.16 -5.38 4.80
N ILE A 241 -18.01 -4.43 4.41
CA ILE A 241 -19.00 -3.81 5.30
C ILE A 241 -19.97 -4.85 5.85
N ASP A 242 -20.49 -5.73 4.99
CA ASP A 242 -21.56 -6.66 5.34
C ASP A 242 -21.06 -7.87 6.17
N HIS A 243 -19.79 -8.28 5.98
CA HIS A 243 -19.33 -9.57 6.52
C HIS A 243 -18.09 -9.51 7.40
N HIS A 244 -17.27 -8.47 7.30
CA HIS A 244 -15.96 -8.42 7.98
C HIS A 244 -15.81 -7.26 8.95
N PHE A 245 -16.52 -6.15 8.74
CA PHE A 245 -16.28 -4.89 9.43
C PHE A 245 -16.51 -4.98 10.94
N GLY A 246 -17.51 -5.73 11.39
CA GLY A 246 -17.79 -5.91 12.82
C GLY A 246 -16.61 -6.49 13.62
N GLU A 247 -15.87 -7.44 13.03
CA GLU A 247 -14.74 -8.13 13.66
C GLU A 247 -13.37 -7.52 13.28
N PHE A 248 -13.34 -6.50 12.43
CA PHE A 248 -12.10 -5.88 11.98
C PHE A 248 -11.28 -5.34 13.16
N GLY A 249 -11.88 -4.54 14.04
CA GLY A 249 -11.19 -3.91 15.16
C GLY A 249 -10.50 -4.92 16.06
N PRO A 250 -11.24 -5.82 16.74
CA PRO A 250 -10.66 -6.79 17.67
C PRO A 250 -9.51 -7.60 17.08
N LEU A 251 -9.56 -7.96 15.78
CA LEU A 251 -8.59 -8.82 15.10
C LEU A 251 -7.59 -8.07 14.21
N GLU A 252 -7.56 -6.74 14.24
CA GLU A 252 -6.70 -5.90 13.41
C GLU A 252 -5.21 -6.28 13.49
N ASP A 253 -4.74 -6.63 14.69
CA ASP A 253 -3.33 -6.99 14.96
C ASP A 253 -3.07 -8.51 14.89
N ALA A 254 -4.09 -9.34 14.71
CA ALA A 254 -3.95 -10.80 14.75
C ALA A 254 -3.38 -11.36 13.44
N MET A 255 -2.67 -12.48 13.53
CA MET A 255 -2.11 -13.23 12.40
C MET A 255 -2.42 -14.72 12.56
N THR A 256 -2.75 -15.43 11.47
CA THR A 256 -3.01 -16.88 11.54
C THR A 256 -2.69 -17.57 10.23
N THR A 257 -2.37 -18.87 10.32
CA THR A 257 -2.26 -19.76 9.15
C THR A 257 -3.62 -20.17 8.57
N ASP A 258 -4.69 -20.02 9.35
CA ASP A 258 -6.03 -20.48 8.98
C ASP A 258 -6.71 -19.53 7.98
N ASN A 259 -6.34 -18.24 8.00
CA ASN A 259 -6.85 -17.23 7.08
C ASN A 259 -5.84 -16.09 6.90
N TRP A 260 -5.48 -15.82 5.65
CA TRP A 260 -4.45 -14.86 5.28
C TRP A 260 -4.85 -13.38 5.45
N ALA A 261 -6.14 -13.10 5.59
CA ALA A 261 -6.65 -11.73 5.58
C ALA A 261 -7.43 -11.33 6.84
N LEU A 262 -7.95 -12.27 7.65
CA LEU A 262 -8.54 -12.03 8.99
C LEU A 262 -9.40 -10.76 9.09
N HIS A 263 -10.51 -10.66 8.42
CA HIS A 263 -11.41 -9.49 8.44
C HIS A 263 -10.82 -8.16 7.93
N HIS A 264 -9.60 -8.15 7.38
CA HIS A 264 -9.08 -6.95 6.70
C HIS A 264 -9.86 -6.66 5.41
N SER A 265 -10.00 -5.37 5.08
CA SER A 265 -10.91 -4.91 4.03
C SER A 265 -10.49 -5.28 2.59
N LEU A 266 -9.21 -5.51 2.34
CA LEU A 266 -8.61 -5.73 1.01
C LEU A 266 -8.83 -4.55 0.03
N LEU A 267 -9.04 -3.33 0.55
CA LEU A 267 -9.35 -2.15 -0.26
C LEU A 267 -8.12 -1.35 -0.69
N SER A 268 -6.95 -1.62 -0.11
CA SER A 268 -5.72 -0.85 -0.38
C SER A 268 -5.34 -0.76 -1.87
N PRO A 269 -5.45 -1.82 -2.70
CA PRO A 269 -5.13 -1.69 -4.12
C PRO A 269 -6.08 -0.72 -4.85
N TYR A 270 -7.38 -0.78 -4.53
CA TYR A 270 -8.41 0.04 -5.17
C TYR A 270 -8.35 1.52 -4.77
N LEU A 271 -7.98 1.78 -3.51
CA LEU A 271 -7.72 3.15 -3.04
C LEU A 271 -6.46 3.75 -3.65
N ASN A 272 -5.44 2.91 -3.90
CA ASN A 272 -4.14 3.38 -4.38
C ASN A 272 -4.08 3.52 -5.91
N ASN A 273 -4.98 2.88 -6.66
CA ASN A 273 -5.12 3.09 -8.10
C ASN A 273 -6.30 3.99 -8.50
N GLY A 274 -7.12 4.41 -7.53
CA GLY A 274 -8.24 5.32 -7.75
C GLY A 274 -9.56 4.66 -8.12
N LEU A 275 -9.65 3.32 -8.23
CA LEU A 275 -10.95 2.64 -8.46
C LEU A 275 -11.95 2.90 -7.33
N LEU A 276 -11.47 3.18 -6.11
CA LEU A 276 -12.25 3.70 -5.00
C LEU A 276 -11.65 5.02 -4.51
N HIS A 277 -12.52 5.95 -4.16
CA HIS A 277 -12.11 7.17 -3.49
C HIS A 277 -12.22 7.00 -1.96
N PRO A 278 -11.28 7.54 -1.15
CA PRO A 278 -11.33 7.39 0.30
C PRO A 278 -12.61 7.94 0.94
N GLN A 279 -13.22 9.00 0.38
CA GLN A 279 -14.49 9.53 0.90
C GLN A 279 -15.62 8.51 0.79
N GLU A 280 -15.73 7.79 -0.33
CA GLU A 280 -16.76 6.76 -0.51
C GLU A 280 -16.64 5.65 0.54
N VAL A 281 -15.40 5.25 0.85
CA VAL A 281 -15.13 4.21 1.85
C VAL A 281 -15.42 4.70 3.26
N VAL A 282 -15.09 5.95 3.57
CA VAL A 282 -15.44 6.60 4.84
C VAL A 282 -16.95 6.69 5.01
N ASP A 283 -17.67 7.17 3.98
CA ASP A 283 -19.12 7.35 4.02
C ASP A 283 -19.83 6.00 4.22
N ALA A 284 -19.38 4.93 3.53
CA ALA A 284 -19.91 3.59 3.70
C ALA A 284 -19.67 3.04 5.12
N ALA A 285 -18.49 3.28 5.69
CA ALA A 285 -18.15 2.84 7.03
C ALA A 285 -18.99 3.57 8.11
N ILE A 286 -19.16 4.89 7.98
CA ILE A 286 -19.97 5.70 8.89
C ILE A 286 -21.45 5.31 8.77
N ALA A 287 -21.97 5.15 7.55
CA ALA A 287 -23.34 4.72 7.34
C ALA A 287 -23.63 3.35 8.00
N ALA A 288 -22.69 2.40 7.90
CA ALA A 288 -22.82 1.11 8.58
C ALA A 288 -22.77 1.24 10.10
N PHE A 289 -21.89 2.09 10.64
CA PHE A 289 -21.83 2.36 12.09
C PHE A 289 -23.13 2.99 12.61
N ASP A 290 -23.71 3.93 11.88
CA ASP A 290 -24.94 4.62 12.26
C ASP A 290 -26.16 3.70 12.34
N THR A 291 -26.13 2.53 11.70
CA THR A 291 -27.16 1.48 11.89
C THR A 291 -27.13 0.83 13.27
N GLY A 292 -26.04 0.99 14.01
CA GLY A 292 -25.80 0.31 15.29
C GLY A 292 -25.28 -1.13 15.15
N ALA A 293 -25.01 -1.61 13.94
CA ALA A 293 -24.52 -2.99 13.70
C ALA A 293 -23.00 -3.13 13.90
N ILE A 294 -22.25 -2.03 13.75
CA ILE A 294 -20.79 -2.03 13.83
C ILE A 294 -20.33 -1.44 15.18
N PRO A 295 -19.51 -2.15 15.97
CA PRO A 295 -18.98 -1.61 17.22
C PRO A 295 -18.00 -0.46 16.97
N ILE A 296 -17.93 0.48 17.95
CA ILE A 296 -17.14 1.71 17.81
C ILE A 296 -15.64 1.43 17.61
N GLU A 297 -15.09 0.39 18.27
CA GLU A 297 -13.70 0.00 18.15
C GLU A 297 -13.33 -0.45 16.74
N SER A 298 -14.22 -1.13 16.02
CA SER A 298 -14.04 -1.50 14.62
C SER A 298 -14.19 -0.29 13.71
N CYS A 299 -15.21 0.54 13.93
CA CYS A 299 -15.45 1.73 13.11
C CYS A 299 -14.29 2.72 13.26
N GLU A 300 -13.93 3.09 14.48
CA GLU A 300 -12.84 4.03 14.75
C GLU A 300 -11.50 3.48 14.27
N GLY A 301 -11.21 2.20 14.53
CA GLY A 301 -10.01 1.54 14.06
C GLY A 301 -9.86 1.62 12.53
N PHE A 302 -10.93 1.35 11.79
CA PHE A 302 -10.93 1.43 10.33
C PHE A 302 -10.81 2.87 9.81
N ILE A 303 -11.59 3.81 10.35
CA ILE A 303 -11.52 5.23 9.99
C ILE A 303 -10.11 5.77 10.25
N ARG A 304 -9.45 5.34 11.33
CA ARG A 304 -8.06 5.74 11.64
C ARG A 304 -7.07 5.29 10.56
N GLN A 305 -7.31 4.15 9.89
CA GLN A 305 -6.47 3.74 8.75
C GLN A 305 -6.66 4.67 7.54
N LEU A 306 -7.88 5.15 7.29
CA LEU A 306 -8.23 5.98 6.13
C LEU A 306 -7.81 7.44 6.30
N ILE A 307 -8.38 8.15 7.29
CA ILE A 307 -8.14 9.59 7.47
C ILE A 307 -6.96 9.92 8.41
N GLY A 308 -6.48 8.91 9.13
CA GLY A 308 -5.25 8.99 9.92
C GLY A 308 -4.05 8.53 9.11
N TRP A 309 -3.76 7.24 9.13
CA TRP A 309 -2.52 6.69 8.57
C TRP A 309 -2.34 6.97 7.07
N ARG A 310 -3.34 6.71 6.22
CA ARG A 310 -3.21 6.93 4.77
C ARG A 310 -2.86 8.39 4.46
N GLU A 311 -3.59 9.33 5.04
CA GLU A 311 -3.39 10.76 4.81
C GLU A 311 -2.08 11.26 5.43
N TYR A 312 -1.76 10.79 6.66
CA TYR A 312 -0.51 11.12 7.34
C TYR A 312 0.72 10.64 6.56
N VAL A 313 0.72 9.40 6.08
CA VAL A 313 1.84 8.83 5.32
C VAL A 313 2.05 9.57 4.00
N ASN A 314 0.96 9.91 3.29
CA ASN A 314 1.05 10.74 2.09
C ASN A 314 1.60 12.14 2.38
N GLY A 315 1.11 12.78 3.44
CA GLY A 315 1.62 14.08 3.86
C GLY A 315 3.10 14.04 4.23
N MET A 316 3.51 13.06 5.03
CA MET A 316 4.91 12.86 5.41
C MET A 316 5.82 12.58 4.19
N TYR A 317 5.34 11.82 3.20
CA TYR A 317 6.09 11.58 1.97
C TYR A 317 6.49 12.89 1.28
N TRP A 318 5.54 13.80 1.11
CA TRP A 318 5.78 15.09 0.48
C TRP A 318 6.57 16.05 1.37
N HIS A 319 6.29 16.08 2.67
CA HIS A 319 6.95 16.93 3.65
C HIS A 319 8.44 16.61 3.81
N LEU A 320 8.80 15.33 3.88
CA LEU A 320 10.19 14.90 4.07
C LEU A 320 11.03 14.96 2.79
N GLY A 321 10.39 15.06 1.63
CA GLY A 321 11.07 15.27 0.36
C GLY A 321 11.63 14.01 -0.30
N PRO A 322 12.18 14.15 -1.53
CA PRO A 322 12.60 13.02 -2.34
C PRO A 322 13.80 12.26 -1.78
N ASP A 323 14.71 12.94 -1.05
CA ASP A 323 15.93 12.35 -0.52
C ASP A 323 15.68 11.51 0.75
N TYR A 324 14.49 11.61 1.34
CA TYR A 324 14.12 10.84 2.53
C TYR A 324 14.29 9.33 2.33
N ARG A 325 14.04 8.84 1.13
CA ARG A 325 14.21 7.42 0.78
C ARG A 325 15.62 6.88 0.98
N ASP A 326 16.63 7.76 0.96
CA ASP A 326 18.05 7.40 1.05
C ASP A 326 18.56 7.38 2.51
N SER A 327 17.68 7.63 3.46
CA SER A 327 17.98 7.61 4.89
C SER A 327 18.49 6.23 5.36
N ASN A 328 19.52 6.25 6.24
CA ASN A 328 20.06 5.03 6.86
C ASN A 328 20.71 5.36 8.22
N HIS A 329 19.93 5.86 9.16
CA HIS A 329 20.38 6.28 10.50
C HIS A 329 21.13 5.19 11.28
N LEU A 330 20.70 3.93 11.12
CA LEU A 330 21.28 2.79 11.83
C LEU A 330 22.55 2.23 11.16
N ASN A 331 22.95 2.76 10.00
CA ASN A 331 24.06 2.26 9.17
C ASN A 331 23.90 0.78 8.82
N ALA A 332 22.69 0.38 8.45
CA ALA A 332 22.35 -0.98 8.06
C ALA A 332 22.86 -1.26 6.63
N THR A 333 23.65 -2.30 6.44
CA THR A 333 24.34 -2.57 5.16
C THR A 333 24.20 -4.01 4.67
N ARG A 334 23.53 -4.89 5.46
CA ARG A 334 23.31 -6.29 5.06
C ARG A 334 22.48 -6.36 3.78
N GLN A 335 22.87 -7.24 2.87
CA GLN A 335 22.10 -7.49 1.66
C GLN A 335 20.70 -8.00 2.01
N LEU A 336 19.76 -7.84 1.08
CA LEU A 336 18.43 -8.41 1.22
C LEU A 336 18.54 -9.93 1.42
N LEU A 337 17.93 -10.43 2.50
CA LEU A 337 18.04 -11.87 2.83
C LEU A 337 17.31 -12.73 1.79
N PRO A 338 17.86 -13.92 1.44
CA PRO A 338 17.27 -14.82 0.45
C PRO A 338 15.82 -15.23 0.78
N LEU A 339 15.48 -15.34 2.07
CA LEU A 339 14.14 -15.72 2.53
C LEU A 339 13.03 -14.75 2.11
N PHE A 340 13.34 -13.48 1.80
CA PHE A 340 12.32 -12.53 1.31
C PHE A 340 11.83 -12.86 -0.10
N THR A 341 12.67 -13.55 -0.90
CA THR A 341 12.34 -13.92 -2.28
C THR A 341 12.01 -15.40 -2.46
N ASP A 342 12.41 -16.24 -1.50
CA ASP A 342 12.20 -17.68 -1.55
C ASP A 342 11.82 -18.23 -0.14
N PRO A 343 10.56 -18.62 0.08
CA PRO A 343 10.12 -19.15 1.37
C PRO A 343 10.79 -20.48 1.77
N ALA A 344 11.45 -21.18 0.83
CA ALA A 344 12.22 -22.38 1.14
C ALA A 344 13.57 -22.09 1.83
N LYS A 345 13.98 -20.81 1.83
CA LYS A 345 15.23 -20.33 2.45
C LYS A 345 15.09 -20.01 3.93
N THR A 346 14.04 -20.50 4.58
CA THR A 346 13.85 -20.33 6.03
C THR A 346 13.03 -21.44 6.64
N SER A 347 13.40 -21.83 7.86
CA SER A 347 12.64 -22.70 8.75
C SER A 347 11.74 -21.91 9.72
N MET A 348 11.83 -20.57 9.75
CA MET A 348 10.95 -19.73 10.56
C MET A 348 9.53 -19.77 9.98
N ASN A 349 8.63 -20.55 10.62
CA ASN A 349 7.28 -20.78 10.11
C ASN A 349 6.50 -19.47 9.84
N CYS A 350 6.66 -18.45 10.69
CA CYS A 350 6.02 -17.15 10.49
C CYS A 350 6.46 -16.44 9.20
N ILE A 351 7.76 -16.46 8.88
CA ILE A 351 8.29 -15.85 7.66
C ILE A 351 7.93 -16.70 6.44
N LYS A 352 8.15 -18.02 6.52
CA LYS A 352 7.81 -18.96 5.46
C LYS A 352 6.36 -18.80 5.00
N GLN A 353 5.41 -18.81 5.95
CA GLN A 353 4.00 -18.64 5.65
C GLN A 353 3.72 -17.26 5.02
N THR A 354 4.25 -16.20 5.62
CA THR A 354 4.05 -14.83 5.13
C THR A 354 4.56 -14.64 3.69
N VAL A 355 5.77 -15.13 3.39
CA VAL A 355 6.35 -15.00 2.04
C VAL A 355 5.63 -15.89 1.03
N THR A 356 5.14 -17.07 1.44
CA THR A 356 4.28 -17.92 0.62
C THR A 356 2.97 -17.22 0.25
N ASP A 357 2.32 -16.57 1.21
CA ASP A 357 1.08 -15.82 0.97
C ASP A 357 1.31 -14.63 0.03
N ILE A 358 2.43 -13.93 0.18
CA ILE A 358 2.85 -12.86 -0.73
C ILE A 358 3.05 -13.40 -2.15
N GLY A 359 3.78 -14.49 -2.30
CA GLY A 359 4.01 -15.13 -3.60
C GLY A 359 2.73 -15.55 -4.33
N SER A 360 1.67 -15.86 -3.56
CA SER A 360 0.37 -16.26 -4.12
C SER A 360 -0.51 -15.08 -4.53
N ARG A 361 -0.46 -13.95 -3.78
CA ARG A 361 -1.46 -12.88 -3.85
C ARG A 361 -0.88 -11.48 -3.99
N ALA A 362 0.45 -11.33 -3.92
CA ALA A 362 1.15 -10.05 -3.83
C ALA A 362 0.66 -9.20 -2.63
N TRP A 363 0.16 -9.83 -1.57
CA TRP A 363 -0.42 -9.10 -0.46
C TRP A 363 -0.42 -9.91 0.85
N VAL A 364 -0.16 -9.23 1.94
CA VAL A 364 -0.51 -9.58 3.31
C VAL A 364 -0.94 -8.30 4.01
N HIS A 365 -1.70 -8.39 5.11
CA HIS A 365 -2.14 -7.20 5.84
C HIS A 365 -0.98 -6.49 6.55
N HIS A 366 -1.27 -5.33 7.19
CA HIS A 366 -0.23 -4.46 7.73
C HIS A 366 0.68 -5.14 8.76
N ILE A 367 0.13 -5.96 9.65
CA ILE A 367 0.90 -6.53 10.77
C ILE A 367 2.01 -7.50 10.33
N PRO A 368 1.80 -8.47 9.44
CA PRO A 368 2.92 -9.23 8.86
C PRO A 368 3.97 -8.34 8.16
N ARG A 369 3.55 -7.28 7.46
CA ARG A 369 4.50 -6.34 6.83
C ARG A 369 5.37 -5.65 7.87
N LEU A 370 4.78 -5.17 8.97
CA LEU A 370 5.49 -4.43 10.00
C LEU A 370 6.23 -5.36 10.98
N MET A 371 5.51 -6.31 11.58
CA MET A 371 6.00 -7.05 12.75
C MET A 371 6.74 -8.35 12.40
N LEU A 372 6.67 -8.81 11.17
CA LEU A 372 7.48 -9.92 10.68
C LEU A 372 8.53 -9.43 9.68
N LEU A 373 8.14 -8.91 8.52
CA LEU A 373 9.07 -8.57 7.44
C LEU A 373 9.96 -7.38 7.81
N SER A 374 9.36 -6.22 8.14
CA SER A 374 10.13 -5.03 8.50
C SER A 374 10.90 -5.20 9.81
N ASN A 375 10.30 -5.86 10.81
CA ASN A 375 10.99 -6.17 12.06
C ASN A 375 12.22 -7.06 11.81
N LEU A 376 12.11 -8.10 10.98
CA LEU A 376 13.26 -8.93 10.62
C LEU A 376 14.35 -8.11 9.90
N ALA A 377 13.96 -7.32 8.89
CA ALA A 377 14.88 -6.44 8.18
C ALA A 377 15.60 -5.45 9.13
N LEU A 378 14.87 -4.87 10.08
CA LEU A 378 15.39 -3.97 11.11
C LEU A 378 16.43 -4.66 12.01
N ILE A 379 16.04 -5.78 12.63
CA ILE A 379 16.90 -6.43 13.65
C ILE A 379 18.11 -7.16 13.03
N THR A 380 18.04 -7.54 11.75
CA THR A 380 19.18 -8.09 11.00
C THR A 380 20.12 -7.00 10.45
N GLY A 381 19.66 -5.75 10.37
CA GLY A 381 20.40 -4.66 9.74
C GLY A 381 20.44 -4.77 8.22
N THR A 382 19.34 -5.22 7.60
CA THR A 382 19.18 -5.24 6.15
C THR A 382 19.22 -3.82 5.58
N ASN A 383 19.88 -3.64 4.42
CA ASN A 383 19.99 -2.34 3.75
C ASN A 383 18.59 -1.76 3.45
N PRO A 384 18.29 -0.52 3.90
CA PRO A 384 16.98 0.09 3.78
C PRO A 384 16.48 0.21 2.34
N GLN A 385 17.36 0.57 1.41
CA GLN A 385 16.99 0.79 0.02
C GLN A 385 16.67 -0.52 -0.69
N GLN A 386 17.43 -1.59 -0.43
CA GLN A 386 17.14 -2.91 -0.98
C GLN A 386 15.83 -3.48 -0.44
N PHE A 387 15.56 -3.31 0.85
CA PHE A 387 14.30 -3.75 1.45
C PHE A 387 13.11 -2.92 0.93
N LEU A 388 13.29 -1.60 0.78
CA LEU A 388 12.28 -0.73 0.16
C LEU A 388 11.97 -1.14 -1.29
N ASP A 389 12.98 -1.41 -2.10
CA ASP A 389 12.80 -1.82 -3.48
C ASP A 389 12.06 -3.17 -3.57
N TRP A 390 12.44 -4.15 -2.73
CA TRP A 390 11.71 -5.41 -2.65
C TRP A 390 10.24 -5.22 -2.25
N MET A 391 9.95 -4.42 -1.23
CA MET A 391 8.56 -4.11 -0.81
C MET A 391 7.75 -3.44 -1.93
N ARG A 392 8.37 -2.54 -2.70
CA ARG A 392 7.71 -1.87 -3.83
C ARG A 392 7.42 -2.82 -4.99
N GLU A 393 8.33 -3.75 -5.26
CA GLU A 393 8.22 -4.71 -6.36
C GLU A 393 7.20 -5.80 -6.09
N THR A 394 7.04 -6.16 -4.82
CA THR A 394 6.31 -7.35 -4.40
C THR A 394 4.81 -7.10 -4.16
N PHE A 395 4.45 -5.94 -3.58
CA PHE A 395 3.08 -5.72 -3.14
C PHE A 395 2.19 -5.08 -4.21
N ILE A 396 0.96 -5.61 -4.36
CA ILE A 396 -0.04 -5.15 -5.34
C ILE A 396 -0.48 -3.70 -5.12
N ASP A 397 -0.54 -3.27 -3.87
CA ASP A 397 -0.93 -1.94 -3.43
C ASP A 397 0.24 -0.96 -3.27
N ALA A 398 1.44 -1.35 -3.69
CA ALA A 398 2.63 -0.52 -3.54
C ALA A 398 2.57 0.76 -4.39
N ALA A 399 2.82 1.89 -3.74
CA ALA A 399 3.05 3.20 -4.35
C ALA A 399 4.17 3.91 -3.58
N ASP A 400 4.89 4.84 -4.22
CA ASP A 400 6.02 5.51 -3.56
C ASP A 400 5.60 6.24 -2.29
N TRP A 401 4.48 6.98 -2.33
CA TRP A 401 3.98 7.73 -1.20
C TRP A 401 3.60 6.87 0.01
N VAL A 402 3.21 5.60 -0.19
CA VAL A 402 2.89 4.69 0.91
C VAL A 402 4.09 3.86 1.33
N MET A 403 4.92 3.38 0.37
CA MET A 403 6.04 2.49 0.71
C MET A 403 7.22 3.21 1.34
N VAL A 404 7.60 4.39 0.83
CA VAL A 404 8.79 5.09 1.33
C VAL A 404 8.67 5.45 2.81
N PRO A 405 7.62 6.13 3.31
CA PRO A 405 7.52 6.45 4.73
C PRO A 405 7.29 5.21 5.61
N ASN A 406 6.49 4.26 5.15
CA ASN A 406 6.21 3.04 5.92
C ASN A 406 7.46 2.16 6.08
N VAL A 407 8.28 2.02 5.05
CA VAL A 407 9.51 1.22 5.14
C VAL A 407 10.62 2.00 5.84
N ILE A 408 11.01 3.16 5.32
CA ILE A 408 12.16 3.94 5.81
C ILE A 408 11.91 4.47 7.24
N GLY A 409 10.73 5.02 7.50
CA GLY A 409 10.39 5.60 8.81
C GLY A 409 9.84 4.57 9.79
N MET A 410 8.68 3.98 9.47
CA MET A 410 7.97 3.13 10.40
C MET A 410 8.64 1.76 10.58
N GLY A 411 8.92 1.06 9.48
CA GLY A 411 9.34 -0.34 9.51
C GLY A 411 10.76 -0.56 10.03
N ILE A 412 11.73 0.17 9.47
CA ILE A 412 13.15 -0.08 9.74
C ILE A 412 13.87 1.08 10.43
N TYR A 413 13.14 2.12 10.86
CA TYR A 413 13.69 3.25 11.64
C TYR A 413 14.93 3.89 10.99
N ALA A 414 15.00 3.88 9.67
CA ALA A 414 16.15 4.39 8.92
C ALA A 414 16.23 5.93 8.93
N ASP A 415 15.14 6.61 9.28
CA ASP A 415 15.03 8.07 9.40
C ASP A 415 15.50 8.63 10.76
N GLY A 416 15.88 7.75 11.70
CA GLY A 416 16.32 8.14 13.03
C GLY A 416 15.22 8.70 13.94
N GLY A 417 13.96 8.46 13.59
CA GLY A 417 12.82 8.78 14.45
C GLY A 417 12.03 10.03 14.04
N GLN A 418 12.12 10.45 12.79
CA GLN A 418 11.32 11.57 12.28
C GLN A 418 9.84 11.17 12.19
N MET A 419 9.55 9.98 11.68
CA MET A 419 8.18 9.48 11.56
C MET A 419 7.70 8.74 12.80
N MET A 420 8.56 7.89 13.39
CA MET A 420 8.21 7.07 14.56
C MET A 420 9.16 7.35 15.71
N THR A 421 8.63 7.56 16.90
CA THR A 421 9.43 7.96 18.08
C THR A 421 10.34 6.88 18.66
N LYS A 422 10.18 5.62 18.22
CA LYS A 422 11.03 4.47 18.58
C LYS A 422 10.94 3.41 17.48
N PRO A 423 11.96 2.53 17.34
CA PRO A 423 11.89 1.40 16.43
C PRO A 423 10.81 0.38 16.85
N TYR A 424 10.17 -0.25 15.88
CA TYR A 424 9.21 -1.35 16.07
C TYR A 424 9.93 -2.71 16.15
N ALA A 425 11.01 -2.77 16.93
CA ALA A 425 11.71 -4.02 17.18
C ALA A 425 10.93 -4.88 18.18
N ALA A 426 10.73 -6.16 17.87
CA ALA A 426 10.05 -7.13 18.72
C ALA A 426 10.68 -8.52 18.59
N GLY A 427 10.70 -9.26 19.71
CA GLY A 427 11.14 -10.66 19.74
C GLY A 427 9.98 -11.65 19.52
N GLY A 428 10.31 -12.94 19.52
CA GLY A 428 9.38 -14.04 19.26
C GLY A 428 8.18 -14.10 20.20
N ALA A 429 8.29 -13.54 21.40
CA ALA A 429 7.18 -13.50 22.37
C ALA A 429 5.97 -12.70 21.86
N TYR A 430 6.19 -11.59 21.13
CA TYR A 430 5.12 -10.84 20.47
C TYR A 430 4.46 -11.69 19.39
N ILE A 431 5.24 -12.27 18.51
CA ILE A 431 4.76 -13.12 17.41
C ILE A 431 3.94 -14.29 17.96
N SER A 432 4.44 -14.96 19.01
CA SER A 432 3.74 -16.08 19.65
C SER A 432 2.41 -15.70 20.29
N ARG A 433 2.28 -14.46 20.78
CA ARG A 433 1.03 -13.96 21.35
C ARG A 433 0.01 -13.59 20.29
N MET A 434 0.47 -12.93 19.19
CA MET A 434 -0.40 -12.35 18.17
C MET A 434 -0.63 -13.29 16.99
N SER A 435 -0.09 -14.53 17.04
CA SER A 435 -0.25 -15.49 15.96
C SER A 435 -0.32 -16.94 16.44
N ASN A 436 -0.72 -17.83 15.54
CA ASN A 436 -0.60 -19.27 15.72
C ASN A 436 0.68 -19.85 15.08
N TYR A 437 1.53 -19.04 14.44
CA TYR A 437 2.71 -19.48 13.68
C TYR A 437 3.73 -20.27 14.51
N CYS A 438 3.90 -19.92 15.79
CA CYS A 438 4.86 -20.60 16.66
C CYS A 438 4.45 -22.04 17.04
N LYS A 439 3.17 -22.41 16.79
CA LYS A 439 2.73 -23.80 16.95
C LYS A 439 3.32 -24.66 15.83
N GLY A 440 4.15 -25.61 16.19
CA GLY A 440 4.82 -26.46 15.20
C GLY A 440 6.04 -25.82 14.52
N CYS A 441 6.46 -24.62 14.89
CA CYS A 441 7.75 -24.06 14.50
C CYS A 441 8.89 -24.78 15.25
N GLU A 442 9.99 -25.03 14.57
CA GLU A 442 11.17 -25.66 15.20
C GLU A 442 11.86 -24.77 16.23
N TYR A 443 11.65 -23.45 16.13
CA TYR A 443 12.22 -22.46 17.05
C TYR A 443 11.29 -22.14 18.23
N ASN A 444 11.87 -22.06 19.42
CA ASN A 444 11.14 -21.70 20.64
C ASN A 444 11.18 -20.19 20.88
N PRO A 445 10.02 -19.47 20.84
CA PRO A 445 9.97 -18.01 20.98
C PRO A 445 10.41 -17.51 22.38
N LYS A 446 10.53 -18.38 23.38
CA LYS A 446 10.97 -18.02 24.74
C LYS A 446 12.48 -18.10 24.92
N LEU A 447 13.19 -18.82 24.05
CA LEU A 447 14.64 -18.98 24.11
C LEU A 447 15.33 -17.91 23.27
N ARG A 448 16.48 -17.43 23.75
CA ARG A 448 17.35 -16.45 23.06
C ARG A 448 18.74 -16.99 22.74
N THR A 449 19.13 -18.12 23.37
CA THR A 449 20.39 -18.82 23.15
C THR A 449 20.13 -20.31 22.90
N GLY A 450 21.10 -21.03 22.33
CA GLY A 450 20.97 -22.42 21.91
C GLY A 450 20.37 -22.60 20.50
N GLU A 451 20.47 -23.81 19.95
CA GLU A 451 20.13 -24.14 18.56
C GLU A 451 18.66 -23.87 18.24
N THR A 452 17.76 -24.20 19.16
CA THR A 452 16.30 -24.02 19.00
C THR A 452 15.78 -22.63 19.40
N ALA A 453 16.69 -21.69 19.74
CA ALA A 453 16.30 -20.33 20.07
C ALA A 453 15.68 -19.65 18.85
N CYS A 454 14.54 -18.94 19.07
CA CYS A 454 13.88 -18.21 17.99
C CYS A 454 14.77 -17.06 17.47
N PRO A 455 15.06 -17.03 16.15
CA PRO A 455 15.90 -15.98 15.56
C PRO A 455 15.42 -14.57 15.91
N PHE A 456 14.10 -14.32 15.93
CA PHE A 456 13.56 -13.02 16.35
C PHE A 456 13.92 -12.67 17.79
N THR A 457 13.91 -13.65 18.72
CA THR A 457 14.22 -13.39 20.13
C THR A 457 15.73 -13.13 20.30
N THR A 458 16.57 -13.92 19.66
CA THR A 458 18.03 -13.73 19.67
C THR A 458 18.39 -12.36 19.08
N LEU A 459 17.93 -12.07 17.86
CA LEU A 459 18.29 -10.86 17.13
C LEU A 459 17.65 -9.58 17.71
N TYR A 460 16.52 -9.66 18.39
CA TYR A 460 15.95 -8.53 19.12
C TYR A 460 16.91 -8.00 20.19
N TRP A 461 17.48 -8.89 20.99
CA TRP A 461 18.43 -8.50 22.05
C TRP A 461 19.77 -8.06 21.47
N ASP A 462 20.26 -8.73 20.43
CA ASP A 462 21.44 -8.33 19.67
C ASP A 462 21.28 -6.94 19.03
N PHE A 463 20.13 -6.64 18.47
CA PHE A 463 19.81 -5.32 17.93
C PHE A 463 19.87 -4.21 18.99
N LEU A 464 19.31 -4.47 20.17
CA LEU A 464 19.41 -3.52 21.29
C LEU A 464 20.84 -3.34 21.76
N ASP A 465 21.63 -4.39 21.83
CA ASP A 465 23.05 -4.37 22.20
C ASP A 465 23.88 -3.58 21.18
N ARG A 466 23.73 -3.85 19.88
CA ARG A 466 24.44 -3.14 18.80
C ARG A 466 24.13 -1.64 18.71
N HIS A 467 22.95 -1.23 19.14
CA HIS A 467 22.47 0.14 18.99
C HIS A 467 22.19 0.85 20.32
N GLN A 468 22.67 0.32 21.46
CA GLN A 468 22.37 0.90 22.78
C GLN A 468 22.79 2.37 22.89
N ASP A 469 23.94 2.75 22.31
CA ASP A 469 24.41 4.14 22.32
C ASP A 469 23.49 5.09 21.56
N LYS A 470 22.97 4.65 20.40
CA LYS A 470 22.01 5.43 19.61
C LYS A 470 20.68 5.61 20.32
N PHE A 471 20.28 4.65 21.15
CA PHE A 471 19.00 4.68 21.88
C PHE A 471 19.10 5.20 23.31
N ALA A 472 20.31 5.47 23.84
CA ALA A 472 20.52 5.91 25.22
C ALA A 472 19.72 7.18 25.59
N GLY A 473 19.61 8.14 24.63
CA GLY A 473 18.81 9.36 24.77
C GLY A 473 17.30 9.20 24.56
N ASN A 474 16.85 8.05 24.08
CA ASN A 474 15.44 7.85 23.76
C ASN A 474 14.68 7.31 25.00
N HIS A 475 13.87 8.17 25.62
CA HIS A 475 13.10 7.79 26.82
C HIS A 475 12.15 6.61 26.61
N ARG A 476 11.64 6.39 25.39
CA ARG A 476 10.77 5.26 25.04
C ARG A 476 11.52 3.94 24.94
N MET A 477 12.85 3.95 24.81
CA MET A 477 13.71 2.76 24.77
C MET A 477 14.31 2.40 26.14
N ARG A 478 14.13 3.25 27.14
CA ARG A 478 14.76 3.06 28.48
C ARG A 478 14.46 1.70 29.11
N GLN A 479 13.22 1.24 29.02
CA GLN A 479 12.83 -0.03 29.62
C GLN A 479 13.48 -1.23 28.91
N GLN A 480 13.58 -1.18 27.58
CA GLN A 480 14.22 -2.22 26.78
C GLN A 480 15.73 -2.28 27.05
N LEU A 481 16.41 -1.14 27.10
CA LEU A 481 17.84 -1.07 27.43
C LEU A 481 18.11 -1.51 28.88
N PHE A 482 17.23 -1.20 29.82
CA PHE A 482 17.34 -1.70 31.18
C PHE A 482 17.18 -3.23 31.24
N GLY A 483 16.31 -3.81 30.41
CA GLY A 483 16.19 -5.26 30.23
C GLY A 483 17.47 -5.88 29.68
N LEU A 484 18.08 -5.28 28.66
CA LEU A 484 19.35 -5.71 28.06
C LEU A 484 20.46 -5.83 29.13
N ASN A 485 20.63 -4.79 29.95
CA ASN A 485 21.67 -4.73 30.99
C ASN A 485 21.52 -5.77 32.11
N ARG A 486 20.43 -6.50 32.14
CA ARG A 486 20.16 -7.58 33.11
C ARG A 486 20.39 -8.99 32.55
N LEU A 487 20.77 -9.09 31.26
CA LEU A 487 21.02 -10.39 30.65
C LEU A 487 22.37 -10.93 31.12
N ALA A 488 22.32 -12.03 31.90
CA ALA A 488 23.53 -12.74 32.37
C ALA A 488 24.22 -13.51 31.21
N ASP A 489 23.44 -13.91 30.20
CA ASP A 489 23.87 -14.71 29.03
C ASP A 489 24.17 -13.87 27.77
N LEU A 490 24.42 -12.57 27.93
CA LEU A 490 24.74 -11.67 26.81
C LEU A 490 25.93 -12.11 25.94
N PRO A 491 27.05 -12.64 26.50
CA PRO A 491 28.13 -13.18 25.70
C PRO A 491 27.73 -14.33 24.78
N GLU A 492 26.95 -15.29 25.31
CA GLU A 492 26.41 -16.43 24.55
C GLU A 492 25.40 -15.98 23.48
N LEU A 493 24.59 -15.00 23.83
CA LEU A 493 23.62 -14.41 22.92
C LEU A 493 24.33 -13.76 21.70
N ARG A 494 25.41 -13.03 21.91
CA ARG A 494 26.22 -12.44 20.81
C ARG A 494 26.76 -13.50 19.87
N VAL A 495 27.27 -14.62 20.42
CA VAL A 495 27.74 -15.74 19.60
C VAL A 495 26.58 -16.31 18.78
N ARG A 496 25.45 -16.61 19.44
CA ARG A 496 24.29 -17.14 18.76
C ARG A 496 23.72 -16.19 17.71
N ALA A 497 23.73 -14.89 17.95
CA ALA A 497 23.30 -13.89 16.98
C ALA A 497 24.16 -13.91 15.71
N GLN A 498 25.47 -14.06 15.82
CA GLN A 498 26.35 -14.19 14.65
C GLN A 498 26.08 -15.46 13.85
N GLU A 499 25.83 -16.60 14.52
CA GLU A 499 25.42 -17.86 13.87
C GLU A 499 24.10 -17.69 13.11
N VAL A 500 23.10 -17.09 13.77
CA VAL A 500 21.78 -16.81 13.17
C VAL A 500 21.92 -15.90 11.95
N LEU A 501 22.64 -14.78 12.08
CA LEU A 501 22.85 -13.87 10.97
C LEU A 501 23.55 -14.54 9.78
N SER A 502 24.59 -15.35 10.06
CA SER A 502 25.30 -16.10 9.02
C SER A 502 24.42 -17.18 8.36
N GLY A 503 23.59 -17.86 9.14
CA GLY A 503 22.64 -18.84 8.61
C GLY A 503 21.55 -18.18 7.74
N LEU A 504 21.04 -17.01 8.13
CA LEU A 504 20.09 -16.22 7.35
C LEU A 504 20.71 -15.76 6.00
N ASP A 505 21.97 -15.32 5.99
CA ASP A 505 22.67 -14.93 4.76
C ASP A 505 22.79 -16.12 3.78
N ARG A 506 22.94 -17.34 4.28
CA ARG A 506 23.00 -18.55 3.45
C ARG A 506 21.63 -19.16 3.14
N GLY A 507 20.56 -18.67 3.76
CA GLY A 507 19.20 -19.22 3.60
C GLY A 507 19.04 -20.60 4.25
N GLU A 508 19.61 -20.80 5.43
CA GLU A 508 19.61 -22.07 6.19
C GLU A 508 18.78 -21.99 7.49
N ILE A 509 18.26 -20.81 7.87
CA ILE A 509 17.52 -20.56 9.11
C ILE A 509 16.10 -20.08 8.84
#